data_198d2f502c695951fb8b25f935386dbf
#
_entry.id   198d2f502c695951fb8b25f935386dbf
#
_cell.length_a   1.000
_cell.length_b   1.000
_cell.length_c   1.000
_cell.angle_alpha   90.00
_cell.angle_beta   90.00
_cell.angle_gamma   90.00
#
_symmetry.space_group_name_H-M   'P 1'
#
loop_
_entity.id
_entity.type
_entity.pdbx_description
1 polymer ?
#
loop_
_entity_poly.entity_id
_entity_poly.type
_entity_poly.pdbx_seq_one_letter_code
_entity_poly.pdbx_strand_id
1 'polypeptide(L)'
;MSSVAVFSKASPFDALQRWLPKLVLAPSMFIVLVGFYGYILWTFVLSFTTSTFLPSYKWAGLAQYQRLFDNDRWWVASKNLAVFGGMFIGITLVIGVLLAVFLDQRIRREGFIRTIYLYPMALSMIVTGTAWKWLLNPGMGLDKLLRDWGWEGFRLDWLIDPDRVVYCLVIAAVWQASGFIMAMFLAGLRGVDQSIIRAAQIDGASMPRIYLKVVLPSLRPVFFSAVMILAHIAIKSFDLVAAMTAGGPGYSSDLPAMFMYSFTFSRGQMGMGSASAILMLGAILAIIVPYLYSELRTKRHD
;
A
#
# COMPACT_ATOMS: atom_id res chain seq x y z
N MET A 1 -3.46 26.94 62.77
CA MET A 1 -4.42 26.15 62.03
C MET A 1 -3.65 25.12 61.21
N SER A 2 -3.57 23.89 61.74
CA SER A 2 -2.77 22.79 61.20
C SER A 2 -3.56 22.10 60.08
N SER A 3 -3.03 22.11 58.86
CA SER A 3 -3.58 21.35 57.74
C SER A 3 -3.20 19.84 57.91
N VAL A 4 -4.21 19.06 58.26
CA VAL A 4 -4.12 17.60 58.28
C VAL A 4 -4.09 17.12 56.85
N ALA A 5 -2.92 16.63 56.38
CA ALA A 5 -2.78 15.89 55.16
C ALA A 5 -3.45 14.51 55.27
N VAL A 6 -4.64 14.38 54.69
CA VAL A 6 -5.34 13.09 54.61
C VAL A 6 -4.63 12.26 53.55
N PHE A 7 -3.74 11.36 53.99
CA PHE A 7 -3.22 10.28 53.17
C PHE A 7 -4.38 9.30 52.90
N SER A 8 -5.08 9.48 51.79
CA SER A 8 -6.00 8.49 51.29
C SER A 8 -5.22 7.23 50.92
N LYS A 9 -5.33 6.18 51.72
CA LYS A 9 -4.85 4.82 51.37
C LYS A 9 -5.58 4.41 50.09
N ALA A 10 -4.87 4.22 49.01
CA ALA A 10 -5.42 3.73 47.74
C ALA A 10 -6.18 2.41 48.04
N SER A 11 -7.48 2.42 47.77
CA SER A 11 -8.34 1.27 47.94
C SER A 11 -7.85 0.12 47.01
N PRO A 12 -7.92 -1.15 47.44
CA PRO A 12 -7.65 -2.29 46.55
C PRO A 12 -8.55 -2.26 45.29
N PHE A 13 -9.68 -1.58 45.36
CA PHE A 13 -10.59 -1.33 44.25
C PHE A 13 -9.98 -0.38 43.21
N ASP A 14 -9.22 0.63 43.64
CA ASP A 14 -8.53 1.58 42.70
C ASP A 14 -7.37 0.87 42.00
N ALA A 15 -6.71 -0.07 42.67
CA ALA A 15 -5.69 -0.90 42.04
C ALA A 15 -6.32 -1.83 40.97
N LEU A 16 -7.44 -2.47 41.29
CA LEU A 16 -8.17 -3.33 40.37
C LEU A 16 -8.66 -2.55 39.13
N GLN A 17 -9.22 -1.36 39.31
CA GLN A 17 -9.66 -0.50 38.20
C GLN A 17 -8.50 -0.09 37.30
N ARG A 18 -7.28 0.11 37.80
CA ARG A 18 -6.08 0.41 37.00
C ARG A 18 -5.55 -0.79 36.24
N TRP A 19 -5.74 -2.02 36.77
CA TRP A 19 -5.24 -3.24 36.13
C TRP A 19 -6.25 -3.90 35.22
N LEU A 20 -7.56 -3.69 35.43
CA LEU A 20 -8.61 -4.29 34.62
C LEU A 20 -8.47 -4.01 33.10
N PRO A 21 -8.24 -2.77 32.63
CA PRO A 21 -8.00 -2.50 31.21
C PRO A 21 -6.76 -3.23 30.67
N LYS A 22 -5.70 -3.32 31.47
CA LYS A 22 -4.46 -4.02 31.10
C LYS A 22 -4.67 -5.52 30.97
N LEU A 23 -5.41 -6.12 31.91
CA LEU A 23 -5.75 -7.55 31.88
C LEU A 23 -6.67 -7.91 30.72
N VAL A 24 -7.65 -7.06 30.39
CA VAL A 24 -8.55 -7.26 29.25
C VAL A 24 -7.79 -7.14 27.93
N LEU A 25 -6.82 -6.22 27.82
CA LEU A 25 -6.01 -6.04 26.62
C LEU A 25 -4.82 -7.02 26.53
N ALA A 26 -4.38 -7.61 27.65
CA ALA A 26 -3.19 -8.49 27.69
C ALA A 26 -3.25 -9.66 26.70
N PRO A 27 -4.37 -10.41 26.55
CA PRO A 27 -4.43 -11.51 25.59
C PRO A 27 -4.24 -11.05 24.14
N SER A 28 -4.89 -9.96 23.75
CA SER A 28 -4.75 -9.42 22.38
C SER A 28 -3.34 -8.88 22.14
N MET A 29 -2.77 -8.16 23.12
CA MET A 29 -1.40 -7.68 23.05
C MET A 29 -0.39 -8.84 22.99
N PHE A 30 -0.61 -9.90 23.75
CA PHE A 30 0.24 -11.10 23.70
C PHE A 30 0.21 -11.76 22.33
N ILE A 31 -0.98 -11.94 21.73
CA ILE A 31 -1.13 -12.51 20.38
C ILE A 31 -0.41 -11.62 19.34
N VAL A 32 -0.53 -10.30 19.44
CA VAL A 32 0.16 -9.38 18.52
C VAL A 32 1.68 -9.45 18.72
N LEU A 33 2.16 -9.42 19.95
CA LEU A 33 3.59 -9.44 20.22
C LEU A 33 4.23 -10.77 19.80
N VAL A 34 3.65 -11.89 20.15
CA VAL A 34 4.19 -13.21 19.83
C VAL A 34 3.91 -13.57 18.36
N GLY A 35 2.68 -13.39 17.90
CA GLY A 35 2.28 -13.77 16.54
C GLY A 35 2.92 -12.87 15.49
N PHE A 36 2.91 -11.56 15.67
CA PHE A 36 3.42 -10.65 14.65
C PHE A 36 4.95 -10.44 14.76
N TYR A 37 5.42 -9.96 15.90
CA TYR A 37 6.85 -9.69 16.09
C TYR A 37 7.67 -10.95 16.20
N GLY A 38 7.13 -12.02 16.81
CA GLY A 38 7.79 -13.32 16.87
C GLY A 38 8.04 -13.92 15.49
N TYR A 39 7.07 -13.84 14.57
CA TYR A 39 7.26 -14.32 13.19
C TYR A 39 8.23 -13.44 12.39
N ILE A 40 8.24 -12.13 12.59
CA ILE A 40 9.24 -11.25 11.97
C ILE A 40 10.65 -11.64 12.44
N LEU A 41 10.83 -11.80 13.73
CA LEU A 41 12.12 -12.22 14.30
C LEU A 41 12.53 -13.61 13.79
N TRP A 42 11.61 -14.55 13.74
CA TRP A 42 11.86 -15.88 13.19
C TRP A 42 12.26 -15.83 11.71
N THR A 43 11.55 -15.07 10.87
CA THR A 43 11.92 -14.85 9.48
C THR A 43 13.30 -14.20 9.35
N PHE A 44 13.61 -13.23 10.23
CA PHE A 44 14.93 -12.63 10.30
C PHE A 44 16.03 -13.66 10.61
N VAL A 45 15.83 -14.53 11.59
CA VAL A 45 16.77 -15.60 11.90
C VAL A 45 16.92 -16.57 10.72
N LEU A 46 15.81 -16.99 10.10
CA LEU A 46 15.84 -17.90 8.94
C LEU A 46 16.58 -17.31 7.75
N SER A 47 16.59 -16.01 7.55
CA SER A 47 17.31 -15.34 6.47
C SER A 47 18.84 -15.53 6.52
N PHE A 48 19.40 -15.89 7.69
CA PHE A 48 20.80 -16.20 7.89
C PHE A 48 21.11 -17.71 7.92
N THR A 49 20.14 -18.54 7.57
CA THR A 49 20.27 -20.00 7.62
C THR A 49 20.20 -20.64 6.23
N THR A 50 20.59 -21.90 6.13
CA THR A 50 20.44 -22.72 4.92
C THR A 50 19.10 -23.44 4.86
N SER A 51 18.04 -22.86 5.47
CA SER A 51 16.72 -23.48 5.54
C SER A 51 16.12 -23.73 4.17
N THR A 52 15.60 -24.94 4.00
CA THR A 52 14.86 -25.40 2.82
C THR A 52 13.38 -25.55 3.14
N PHE A 53 12.68 -26.58 2.64
CA PHE A 53 11.27 -26.85 2.97
C PHE A 53 11.00 -27.02 4.47
N LEU A 54 11.97 -27.57 5.20
CA LEU A 54 11.94 -27.62 6.65
C LEU A 54 12.97 -26.66 7.23
N PRO A 55 12.62 -25.94 8.30
CA PRO A 55 13.55 -25.07 8.98
C PRO A 55 14.80 -25.82 9.44
N SER A 56 15.96 -25.43 8.94
CA SER A 56 17.25 -25.95 9.38
C SER A 56 18.05 -24.77 9.92
N TYR A 57 18.38 -24.80 11.19
CA TYR A 57 19.08 -23.68 11.85
C TYR A 57 20.60 -23.70 11.61
N LYS A 58 21.05 -24.31 10.51
CA LYS A 58 22.46 -24.24 10.10
C LYS A 58 22.77 -22.82 9.64
N TRP A 59 23.63 -22.18 10.38
CA TRP A 59 24.03 -20.80 10.14
C TRP A 59 24.80 -20.65 8.82
N ALA A 60 24.34 -19.75 7.96
CA ALA A 60 24.93 -19.46 6.66
C ALA A 60 25.48 -18.02 6.56
N GLY A 61 25.37 -17.24 7.63
CA GLY A 61 25.74 -15.82 7.60
C GLY A 61 24.98 -15.07 6.49
N LEU A 62 25.68 -14.27 5.72
CA LEU A 62 25.10 -13.46 4.64
C LEU A 62 24.96 -14.20 3.29
N ALA A 63 25.24 -15.51 3.23
CA ALA A 63 25.24 -16.26 1.97
C ALA A 63 23.89 -16.21 1.24
N GLN A 64 22.76 -16.14 1.96
CA GLN A 64 21.43 -16.04 1.33
C GLN A 64 21.22 -14.68 0.66
N TYR A 65 21.73 -13.61 1.26
CA TYR A 65 21.69 -12.27 0.68
C TYR A 65 22.60 -12.17 -0.56
N GLN A 66 23.79 -12.76 -0.52
CA GLN A 66 24.68 -12.84 -1.69
C GLN A 66 23.98 -13.55 -2.85
N ARG A 67 23.45 -14.77 -2.61
CA ARG A 67 22.68 -15.52 -3.62
C ARG A 67 21.47 -14.75 -4.14
N LEU A 68 20.81 -13.96 -3.30
CA LEU A 68 19.68 -13.12 -3.68
C LEU A 68 20.12 -12.02 -4.66
N PHE A 69 21.20 -11.33 -4.36
CA PHE A 69 21.74 -10.27 -5.22
C PHE A 69 22.40 -10.80 -6.49
N ASP A 70 22.91 -12.03 -6.47
CA ASP A 70 23.43 -12.71 -7.67
C ASP A 70 22.31 -13.28 -8.57
N ASN A 71 21.04 -13.15 -8.17
CA ASN A 71 19.90 -13.71 -8.89
C ASN A 71 19.26 -12.67 -9.82
N ASP A 72 19.35 -12.88 -11.14
CA ASP A 72 18.78 -11.99 -12.16
C ASP A 72 17.26 -11.75 -11.96
N ARG A 73 16.52 -12.77 -11.55
CA ARG A 73 15.09 -12.68 -11.30
C ARG A 73 14.77 -11.70 -10.17
N TRP A 74 15.64 -11.57 -9.16
CA TRP A 74 15.49 -10.58 -8.09
C TRP A 74 15.61 -9.14 -8.63
N TRP A 75 16.55 -8.92 -9.52
CA TRP A 75 16.73 -7.61 -10.14
C TRP A 75 15.59 -7.24 -11.08
N VAL A 76 15.07 -8.21 -11.85
CA VAL A 76 13.85 -8.03 -12.65
C VAL A 76 12.68 -7.65 -11.74
N ALA A 77 12.45 -8.40 -10.66
CA ALA A 77 11.37 -8.11 -9.71
C ALA A 77 11.52 -6.72 -9.05
N SER A 78 12.75 -6.35 -8.68
CA SER A 78 13.05 -5.05 -8.07
C SER A 78 12.86 -3.88 -9.05
N LYS A 79 13.29 -4.03 -10.31
CA LYS A 79 13.05 -3.06 -11.37
C LYS A 79 11.54 -2.90 -11.64
N ASN A 80 10.83 -4.02 -11.72
CA ASN A 80 9.38 -4.01 -11.92
C ASN A 80 8.67 -3.33 -10.74
N LEU A 81 9.12 -3.52 -9.49
CA LEU A 81 8.57 -2.82 -8.34
C LEU A 81 8.78 -1.31 -8.45
N ALA A 82 9.93 -0.85 -8.93
CA ALA A 82 10.18 0.58 -9.12
C ALA A 82 9.26 1.18 -10.20
N VAL A 83 9.07 0.49 -11.32
CA VAL A 83 8.17 0.91 -12.40
C VAL A 83 6.71 0.85 -11.93
N PHE A 84 6.28 -0.31 -11.42
CA PHE A 84 4.93 -0.53 -10.92
C PHE A 84 4.59 0.44 -9.79
N GLY A 85 5.43 0.55 -8.76
CA GLY A 85 5.21 1.39 -7.60
C GLY A 85 5.20 2.87 -7.96
N GLY A 86 6.14 3.33 -8.77
CA GLY A 86 6.21 4.72 -9.23
C GLY A 86 4.98 5.13 -10.02
N MET A 87 4.59 4.33 -11.02
CA MET A 87 3.40 4.59 -11.84
C MET A 87 2.11 4.43 -11.04
N PHE A 88 1.99 3.37 -10.24
CA PHE A 88 0.82 3.14 -9.40
C PHE A 88 0.59 4.30 -8.44
N ILE A 89 1.61 4.72 -7.70
CA ILE A 89 1.51 5.84 -6.76
C ILE A 89 1.17 7.14 -7.52
N GLY A 90 1.95 7.46 -8.55
CA GLY A 90 1.78 8.71 -9.29
C GLY A 90 0.41 8.85 -9.94
N ILE A 91 -0.03 7.83 -10.69
CA ILE A 91 -1.31 7.85 -11.40
C ILE A 91 -2.48 7.83 -10.43
N THR A 92 -2.41 7.00 -9.37
CA THR A 92 -3.49 6.90 -8.35
C THR A 92 -3.65 8.23 -7.60
N LEU A 93 -2.55 8.90 -7.24
CA LEU A 93 -2.61 10.22 -6.62
C LEU A 93 -3.25 11.25 -7.53
N VAL A 94 -2.83 11.31 -8.79
CA VAL A 94 -3.39 12.28 -9.75
C VAL A 94 -4.88 12.03 -9.95
N ILE A 95 -5.29 10.80 -10.25
CA ILE A 95 -6.70 10.45 -10.43
C ILE A 95 -7.50 10.70 -9.15
N GLY A 96 -7.00 10.26 -7.99
CA GLY A 96 -7.68 10.43 -6.71
C GLY A 96 -7.89 11.90 -6.33
N VAL A 97 -6.86 12.73 -6.50
CA VAL A 97 -6.96 14.20 -6.26
C VAL A 97 -7.94 14.85 -7.23
N LEU A 98 -7.86 14.55 -8.52
CA LEU A 98 -8.78 15.10 -9.52
C LEU A 98 -10.23 14.73 -9.20
N LEU A 99 -10.50 13.46 -8.92
CA LEU A 99 -11.84 12.99 -8.52
C LEU A 99 -12.32 13.66 -7.23
N ALA A 100 -11.44 13.85 -6.24
CA ALA A 100 -11.77 14.53 -5.00
C ALA A 100 -12.15 16.00 -5.25
N VAL A 101 -11.35 16.70 -6.06
CA VAL A 101 -11.64 18.11 -6.43
C VAL A 101 -12.95 18.23 -7.20
N PHE A 102 -13.23 17.30 -8.12
CA PHE A 102 -14.52 17.28 -8.83
C PHE A 102 -15.70 17.03 -7.90
N LEU A 103 -15.57 16.09 -6.98
CA LEU A 103 -16.64 15.77 -6.01
C LEU A 103 -16.83 16.82 -4.91
N ASP A 104 -15.83 17.66 -4.66
CA ASP A 104 -15.93 18.80 -3.74
C ASP A 104 -16.81 19.92 -4.31
N GLN A 105 -16.99 19.95 -5.65
CA GLN A 105 -17.91 20.86 -6.34
C GLN A 105 -19.36 20.37 -6.16
N ARG A 106 -20.15 20.85 -5.27
CA ARG A 106 -21.57 20.52 -4.99
C ARG A 106 -22.33 19.80 -6.12
N ILE A 107 -22.02 18.53 -6.37
CA ILE A 107 -22.63 17.72 -7.43
C ILE A 107 -23.94 17.10 -6.91
N ARG A 108 -25.01 17.22 -7.69
CA ARG A 108 -26.37 16.78 -7.31
C ARG A 108 -26.51 15.28 -6.95
N ARG A 109 -25.57 14.41 -7.40
CA ARG A 109 -25.56 12.96 -7.14
C ARG A 109 -24.21 12.47 -6.61
N GLU A 110 -23.54 13.27 -5.80
CA GLU A 110 -22.22 12.99 -5.25
C GLU A 110 -22.14 11.61 -4.58
N GLY A 111 -23.13 11.26 -3.73
CA GLY A 111 -23.11 9.98 -3.03
C GLY A 111 -23.08 8.76 -3.95
N PHE A 112 -23.86 8.80 -5.05
CA PHE A 112 -23.86 7.71 -6.04
C PHE A 112 -22.52 7.60 -6.78
N ILE A 113 -21.97 8.71 -7.24
CA ILE A 113 -20.67 8.75 -7.93
C ILE A 113 -19.57 8.25 -6.99
N ARG A 114 -19.55 8.72 -5.75
CA ARG A 114 -18.59 8.27 -4.75
C ARG A 114 -18.67 6.77 -4.51
N THR A 115 -19.87 6.19 -4.45
CA THR A 115 -20.03 4.74 -4.27
C THR A 115 -19.46 3.96 -5.44
N ILE A 116 -19.66 4.40 -6.69
CA ILE A 116 -19.12 3.72 -7.87
C ILE A 116 -17.58 3.69 -7.82
N TYR A 117 -16.93 4.80 -7.47
CA TYR A 117 -15.46 4.84 -7.38
C TYR A 117 -14.89 4.09 -6.18
N LEU A 118 -15.65 3.98 -5.08
CA LEU A 118 -15.23 3.21 -3.90
C LEU A 118 -15.45 1.71 -4.05
N TYR A 119 -16.37 1.29 -4.91
CA TYR A 119 -16.74 -0.12 -5.07
C TYR A 119 -15.55 -1.03 -5.42
N PRO A 120 -14.61 -0.66 -6.32
CA PRO A 120 -13.46 -1.51 -6.63
C PRO A 120 -12.61 -1.88 -5.41
N MET A 121 -12.50 -1.01 -4.43
CA MET A 121 -11.74 -1.26 -3.21
C MET A 121 -12.36 -2.34 -2.31
N ALA A 122 -13.67 -2.57 -2.43
CA ALA A 122 -14.35 -3.64 -1.69
C ALA A 122 -14.04 -5.05 -2.24
N LEU A 123 -13.49 -5.15 -3.45
CA LEU A 123 -13.09 -6.41 -4.06
C LEU A 123 -11.71 -6.85 -3.53
N SER A 124 -11.52 -8.17 -3.39
CA SER A 124 -10.19 -8.68 -3.11
C SER A 124 -9.26 -8.50 -4.32
N MET A 125 -7.95 -8.36 -4.08
CA MET A 125 -6.95 -8.24 -5.14
C MET A 125 -6.93 -9.44 -6.09
N ILE A 126 -7.28 -10.65 -5.59
CA ILE A 126 -7.40 -11.87 -6.42
C ILE A 126 -8.55 -11.74 -7.41
N VAL A 127 -9.72 -11.28 -6.95
CA VAL A 127 -10.89 -11.06 -7.82
C VAL A 127 -10.57 -9.97 -8.84
N THR A 128 -9.98 -8.86 -8.42
CA THR A 128 -9.54 -7.79 -9.31
C THR A 128 -8.55 -8.31 -10.36
N GLY A 129 -7.51 -9.03 -9.95
CA GLY A 129 -6.52 -9.61 -10.87
C GLY A 129 -7.14 -10.57 -11.88
N THR A 130 -8.07 -11.43 -11.44
CA THR A 130 -8.78 -12.38 -12.32
C THR A 130 -9.67 -11.65 -13.31
N ALA A 131 -10.44 -10.65 -12.87
CA ALA A 131 -11.31 -9.87 -13.74
C ALA A 131 -10.50 -9.10 -14.80
N TRP A 132 -9.42 -8.43 -14.40
CA TRP A 132 -8.54 -7.73 -15.32
C TRP A 132 -7.77 -8.67 -16.26
N LYS A 133 -7.39 -9.87 -15.80
CA LYS A 133 -6.84 -10.92 -16.67
C LYS A 133 -7.79 -11.28 -17.80
N TRP A 134 -9.08 -11.46 -17.52
CA TRP A 134 -10.07 -11.73 -18.55
C TRP A 134 -10.33 -10.55 -19.47
N LEU A 135 -10.40 -9.35 -18.89
CA LEU A 135 -10.63 -8.10 -19.64
C LEU A 135 -9.51 -7.79 -20.63
N LEU A 136 -8.25 -8.03 -20.20
CA LEU A 136 -7.06 -7.78 -21.03
C LEU A 136 -6.58 -9.01 -21.82
N ASN A 137 -7.35 -10.12 -21.80
CA ASN A 137 -7.02 -11.31 -22.57
C ASN A 137 -7.15 -11.04 -24.09
N PRO A 138 -6.08 -11.25 -24.89
CA PRO A 138 -6.11 -10.95 -26.33
C PRO A 138 -7.15 -11.71 -27.11
N GLY A 139 -7.54 -12.93 -26.63
CA GLY A 139 -8.48 -13.80 -27.35
C GLY A 139 -9.95 -13.62 -26.97
N MET A 140 -10.24 -13.01 -25.80
CA MET A 140 -11.59 -12.99 -25.24
C MET A 140 -12.01 -11.63 -24.65
N GLY A 141 -11.05 -10.76 -24.34
CA GLY A 141 -11.28 -9.51 -23.62
C GLY A 141 -11.66 -8.33 -24.52
N LEU A 142 -11.22 -7.15 -24.09
CA LEU A 142 -11.44 -5.88 -24.80
C LEU A 142 -10.92 -5.91 -26.26
N ASP A 143 -9.81 -6.60 -26.48
CA ASP A 143 -9.23 -6.77 -27.80
C ASP A 143 -10.22 -7.39 -28.79
N LYS A 144 -10.87 -8.50 -28.40
CA LYS A 144 -11.89 -9.14 -29.23
C LYS A 144 -13.13 -8.26 -29.38
N LEU A 145 -13.62 -7.67 -28.28
CA LEU A 145 -14.82 -6.81 -28.32
C LEU A 145 -14.65 -5.65 -29.30
N LEU A 146 -13.50 -4.98 -29.29
CA LEU A 146 -13.25 -3.84 -30.16
C LEU A 146 -13.09 -4.26 -31.64
N ARG A 147 -12.47 -5.42 -31.90
CA ARG A 147 -12.40 -5.98 -33.25
C ARG A 147 -13.78 -6.36 -33.78
N ASP A 148 -14.61 -6.97 -32.95
CA ASP A 148 -15.98 -7.33 -33.31
C ASP A 148 -16.85 -6.07 -33.63
N TRP A 149 -16.48 -4.91 -33.05
CA TRP A 149 -17.10 -3.61 -33.35
C TRP A 149 -16.52 -2.90 -34.59
N GLY A 150 -15.62 -3.58 -35.33
CA GLY A 150 -15.06 -3.07 -36.58
C GLY A 150 -13.66 -2.41 -36.47
N TRP A 151 -13.02 -2.47 -35.29
CA TRP A 151 -11.66 -1.97 -35.12
C TRP A 151 -10.63 -3.09 -35.38
N GLU A 152 -10.63 -3.66 -36.58
CA GLU A 152 -9.82 -4.83 -36.95
C GLU A 152 -8.32 -4.68 -36.71
N GLY A 153 -7.79 -3.44 -36.74
CA GLY A 153 -6.39 -3.12 -36.46
C GLY A 153 -6.03 -3.01 -34.99
N PHE A 154 -7.01 -3.06 -34.08
CA PHE A 154 -6.75 -2.96 -32.65
C PHE A 154 -6.16 -4.25 -32.10
N ARG A 155 -5.04 -4.16 -31.37
CA ARG A 155 -4.40 -5.27 -30.69
C ARG A 155 -4.02 -4.86 -29.28
N LEU A 156 -4.50 -5.60 -28.28
CA LEU A 156 -4.19 -5.44 -26.87
C LEU A 156 -3.56 -6.73 -26.34
N ASP A 157 -2.33 -6.97 -26.72
CA ASP A 157 -1.53 -8.14 -26.35
C ASP A 157 -0.59 -7.91 -25.16
N TRP A 158 -0.78 -6.80 -24.43
CA TRP A 158 0.08 -6.38 -23.35
C TRP A 158 0.24 -7.41 -22.23
N LEU A 159 -0.79 -8.23 -21.98
CA LEU A 159 -0.77 -9.24 -20.93
C LEU A 159 0.23 -10.38 -21.22
N ILE A 160 0.52 -10.63 -22.49
CA ILE A 160 1.46 -11.66 -22.95
C ILE A 160 2.80 -11.08 -23.45
N ASP A 161 2.91 -9.77 -23.52
CA ASP A 161 4.12 -9.06 -23.93
C ASP A 161 5.03 -8.84 -22.70
N PRO A 162 6.28 -9.38 -22.69
CA PRO A 162 7.20 -9.23 -21.58
C PRO A 162 7.54 -7.78 -21.22
N ASP A 163 7.53 -6.87 -22.19
CA ASP A 163 7.90 -5.46 -21.98
C ASP A 163 6.73 -4.63 -21.46
N ARG A 164 5.49 -5.09 -21.63
CA ARG A 164 4.27 -4.32 -21.34
C ARG A 164 3.43 -4.87 -20.21
N VAL A 165 3.64 -6.12 -19.82
CA VAL A 165 2.80 -6.80 -18.82
C VAL A 165 2.74 -6.07 -17.48
N VAL A 166 3.81 -5.39 -17.04
CA VAL A 166 3.83 -4.61 -15.79
C VAL A 166 2.80 -3.48 -15.82
N TYR A 167 2.56 -2.86 -16.98
CA TYR A 167 1.55 -1.80 -17.13
C TYR A 167 0.13 -2.32 -16.95
N CYS A 168 -0.12 -3.58 -17.30
CA CYS A 168 -1.41 -4.22 -17.02
C CYS A 168 -1.67 -4.31 -15.51
N LEU A 169 -0.65 -4.65 -14.72
CA LEU A 169 -0.74 -4.64 -13.26
C LEU A 169 -1.01 -3.23 -12.71
N VAL A 170 -0.35 -2.21 -13.28
CA VAL A 170 -0.56 -0.80 -12.89
C VAL A 170 -2.02 -0.39 -13.13
N ILE A 171 -2.58 -0.69 -14.31
CA ILE A 171 -3.97 -0.34 -14.65
C ILE A 171 -4.95 -0.94 -13.64
N ALA A 172 -4.80 -2.23 -13.34
CA ALA A 172 -5.67 -2.93 -12.39
C ALA A 172 -5.55 -2.36 -10.97
N ALA A 173 -4.32 -2.10 -10.50
CA ALA A 173 -4.06 -1.54 -9.19
C ALA A 173 -4.57 -0.10 -9.04
N VAL A 174 -4.36 0.74 -10.05
CA VAL A 174 -4.85 2.13 -10.09
C VAL A 174 -6.37 2.15 -10.04
N TRP A 175 -7.03 1.32 -10.85
CA TRP A 175 -8.49 1.22 -10.85
C TRP A 175 -9.03 0.86 -9.46
N GLN A 176 -8.40 -0.06 -8.76
CA GLN A 176 -8.84 -0.49 -7.43
C GLN A 176 -8.60 0.55 -6.34
N ALA A 177 -7.46 1.26 -6.39
CA ALA A 177 -7.04 2.15 -5.30
C ALA A 177 -7.50 3.61 -5.47
N SER A 178 -7.83 4.06 -6.69
CA SER A 178 -8.13 5.47 -6.98
C SER A 178 -9.31 6.01 -6.19
N GLY A 179 -10.36 5.21 -5.99
CA GLY A 179 -11.52 5.59 -5.19
C GLY A 179 -11.20 5.83 -3.71
N PHE A 180 -10.31 5.03 -3.13
CA PHE A 180 -9.86 5.22 -1.75
C PHE A 180 -9.08 6.53 -1.59
N ILE A 181 -8.15 6.79 -2.50
CA ILE A 181 -7.37 8.03 -2.50
C ILE A 181 -8.28 9.24 -2.73
N MET A 182 -9.24 9.12 -3.64
CA MET A 182 -10.30 10.13 -3.80
C MET A 182 -11.02 10.43 -2.49
N ALA A 183 -11.48 9.42 -1.75
CA ALA A 183 -12.20 9.60 -0.50
C ALA A 183 -11.32 10.27 0.57
N MET A 184 -10.05 9.88 0.64
CA MET A 184 -9.07 10.43 1.57
C MET A 184 -8.81 11.93 1.30
N PHE A 185 -8.61 12.31 0.04
CA PHE A 185 -8.45 13.71 -0.34
C PHE A 185 -9.75 14.51 -0.20
N LEU A 186 -10.90 13.94 -0.51
CA LEU A 186 -12.19 14.59 -0.33
C LEU A 186 -12.45 14.91 1.17
N ALA A 187 -12.11 13.99 2.06
CA ALA A 187 -12.18 14.24 3.50
C ALA A 187 -11.22 15.37 3.93
N GLY A 188 -10.01 15.38 3.39
CA GLY A 188 -9.05 16.46 3.62
C GLY A 188 -9.53 17.81 3.10
N LEU A 189 -10.07 17.87 1.86
CA LEU A 189 -10.63 19.10 1.25
C LEU A 189 -11.75 19.70 2.10
N ARG A 190 -12.63 18.87 2.63
CA ARG A 190 -13.74 19.31 3.50
C ARG A 190 -13.30 19.74 4.90
N GLY A 191 -12.09 19.40 5.30
CA GLY A 191 -11.47 19.88 6.53
C GLY A 191 -10.80 21.25 6.42
N VAL A 192 -10.64 21.78 5.20
CA VAL A 192 -10.06 23.13 4.99
C VAL A 192 -11.03 24.21 5.44
N ASP A 193 -10.51 25.17 6.22
CA ASP A 193 -11.32 26.27 6.70
C ASP A 193 -11.81 27.16 5.53
N GLN A 194 -13.12 27.27 5.43
CA GLN A 194 -13.80 28.06 4.40
C GLN A 194 -13.46 29.56 4.48
N SER A 195 -13.00 30.05 5.63
CA SER A 195 -12.57 31.45 5.79
C SER A 195 -11.35 31.76 4.93
N ILE A 196 -10.40 30.80 4.80
CA ILE A 196 -9.19 30.93 3.98
C ILE A 196 -9.57 31.02 2.50
N ILE A 197 -10.52 30.19 2.07
CA ILE A 197 -11.02 30.19 0.68
C ILE A 197 -11.71 31.52 0.36
N ARG A 198 -12.57 32.02 1.26
CA ARG A 198 -13.26 33.30 1.10
C ARG A 198 -12.31 34.49 1.07
N ALA A 199 -11.29 34.50 1.93
CA ALA A 199 -10.26 35.55 1.91
C ALA A 199 -9.53 35.59 0.56
N ALA A 200 -9.10 34.43 0.05
CA ALA A 200 -8.46 34.35 -1.27
C ALA A 200 -9.39 34.78 -2.44
N GLN A 201 -10.72 34.56 -2.30
CA GLN A 201 -11.69 35.04 -3.29
C GLN A 201 -11.85 36.58 -3.24
N ILE A 202 -11.81 37.18 -2.04
CA ILE A 202 -11.85 38.64 -1.86
C ILE A 202 -10.60 39.28 -2.49
N ASP A 203 -9.41 38.60 -2.38
CA ASP A 203 -8.18 39.02 -3.04
C ASP A 203 -8.19 38.82 -4.57
N GLY A 204 -9.33 38.42 -5.15
CA GLY A 204 -9.51 38.26 -6.59
C GLY A 204 -8.86 36.98 -7.20
N ALA A 205 -8.48 36.01 -6.38
CA ALA A 205 -7.93 34.75 -6.90
C ALA A 205 -9.02 33.89 -7.54
N SER A 206 -8.74 33.36 -8.75
CA SER A 206 -9.63 32.40 -9.43
C SER A 206 -9.64 31.05 -8.69
N MET A 207 -10.74 30.28 -8.76
CA MET A 207 -10.87 28.98 -8.11
C MET A 207 -9.72 28.00 -8.40
N PRO A 208 -9.27 27.81 -9.64
CA PRO A 208 -8.11 26.97 -9.89
C PRO A 208 -6.83 27.44 -9.16
N ARG A 209 -6.62 28.75 -9.06
CA ARG A 209 -5.48 29.32 -8.33
C ARG A 209 -5.59 29.07 -6.83
N ILE A 210 -6.80 29.18 -6.27
CA ILE A 210 -7.07 28.88 -4.86
C ILE A 210 -6.77 27.41 -4.57
N TYR A 211 -7.26 26.48 -5.38
CA TYR A 211 -6.97 25.06 -5.21
C TYR A 211 -5.47 24.78 -5.30
N LEU A 212 -4.79 25.25 -6.32
CA LEU A 212 -3.38 24.93 -6.54
C LEU A 212 -2.43 25.60 -5.53
N LYS A 213 -2.71 26.83 -5.10
CA LYS A 213 -1.77 27.61 -4.27
C LYS A 213 -2.12 27.64 -2.78
N VAL A 214 -3.36 27.33 -2.41
CA VAL A 214 -3.82 27.42 -1.03
C VAL A 214 -4.29 26.05 -0.54
N VAL A 215 -5.29 25.47 -1.19
CA VAL A 215 -5.96 24.26 -0.71
C VAL A 215 -5.07 23.03 -0.81
N LEU A 216 -4.53 22.72 -2.00
CA LEU A 216 -3.67 21.51 -2.17
C LEU A 216 -2.38 21.56 -1.33
N PRO A 217 -1.68 22.69 -1.18
CA PRO A 217 -0.55 22.77 -0.26
C PRO A 217 -0.93 22.55 1.21
N SER A 218 -2.13 22.92 1.66
CA SER A 218 -2.59 22.64 3.02
C SER A 218 -2.86 21.16 3.27
N LEU A 219 -3.05 20.37 2.20
CA LEU A 219 -3.26 18.91 2.26
C LEU A 219 -1.95 18.10 2.24
N ARG A 220 -0.78 18.72 2.44
CA ARG A 220 0.50 17.99 2.50
C ARG A 220 0.48 16.76 3.41
N PRO A 221 -0.10 16.80 4.64
CA PRO A 221 -0.17 15.60 5.47
C PRO A 221 -0.98 14.47 4.84
N VAL A 222 -2.06 14.81 4.12
CA VAL A 222 -2.89 13.84 3.39
C VAL A 222 -2.11 13.21 2.24
N PHE A 223 -1.34 14.02 1.48
CA PHE A 223 -0.45 13.52 0.43
C PHE A 223 0.58 12.52 0.97
N PHE A 224 1.26 12.86 2.05
CA PHE A 224 2.24 11.96 2.66
C PHE A 224 1.61 10.65 3.12
N SER A 225 0.46 10.73 3.79
CA SER A 225 -0.27 9.53 4.23
C SER A 225 -0.71 8.67 3.03
N ALA A 226 -1.18 9.30 1.94
CA ALA A 226 -1.57 8.60 0.72
C ALA A 226 -0.38 7.88 0.07
N VAL A 227 0.76 8.56 -0.07
CA VAL A 227 2.00 7.96 -0.61
C VAL A 227 2.44 6.76 0.23
N MET A 228 2.41 6.90 1.55
CA MET A 228 2.78 5.83 2.49
C MET A 228 1.90 4.58 2.32
N ILE A 229 0.59 4.77 2.27
CA ILE A 229 -0.36 3.67 2.09
C ILE A 229 -0.14 3.01 0.72
N LEU A 230 -0.03 3.80 -0.35
CA LEU A 230 0.18 3.26 -1.69
C LEU A 230 1.53 2.55 -1.83
N ALA A 231 2.61 3.07 -1.24
CA ALA A 231 3.92 2.43 -1.23
C ALA A 231 3.88 1.07 -0.50
N HIS A 232 3.19 1.01 0.64
CA HIS A 232 2.98 -0.25 1.36
C HIS A 232 2.20 -1.26 0.49
N ILE A 233 1.12 -0.83 -0.18
CA ILE A 233 0.35 -1.67 -1.09
C ILE A 233 1.24 -2.17 -2.23
N ALA A 234 2.06 -1.28 -2.84
CA ALA A 234 2.93 -1.65 -3.95
C ALA A 234 3.96 -2.72 -3.56
N ILE A 235 4.67 -2.55 -2.45
CA ILE A 235 5.69 -3.51 -2.00
C ILE A 235 5.08 -4.87 -1.67
N LYS A 236 3.85 -4.88 -1.12
CA LYS A 236 3.15 -6.09 -0.71
C LYS A 236 2.33 -6.74 -1.84
N SER A 237 2.33 -6.19 -3.06
CA SER A 237 1.48 -6.66 -4.17
C SER A 237 1.87 -8.07 -4.63
N PHE A 238 1.34 -9.08 -3.95
CA PHE A 238 1.43 -10.50 -4.31
C PHE A 238 0.15 -10.97 -5.01
N ASP A 239 -1.01 -10.77 -4.38
CA ASP A 239 -2.30 -11.33 -4.81
C ASP A 239 -2.69 -10.92 -6.23
N LEU A 240 -2.46 -9.64 -6.57
CA LEU A 240 -2.73 -9.11 -7.91
C LEU A 240 -1.87 -9.80 -8.97
N VAL A 241 -0.54 -9.90 -8.71
CA VAL A 241 0.41 -10.54 -9.63
C VAL A 241 0.09 -12.01 -9.79
N ALA A 242 -0.14 -12.71 -8.68
CA ALA A 242 -0.45 -14.14 -8.67
C ALA A 242 -1.73 -14.46 -9.47
N ALA A 243 -2.78 -13.67 -9.29
CA ALA A 243 -4.06 -13.89 -9.97
C ALA A 243 -4.01 -13.49 -11.46
N MET A 244 -3.34 -12.40 -11.80
CA MET A 244 -3.36 -11.82 -13.13
C MET A 244 -2.36 -12.48 -14.08
N THR A 245 -1.12 -12.66 -13.65
CA THR A 245 0.01 -13.08 -14.50
C THR A 245 0.82 -14.24 -13.96
N ALA A 246 0.70 -14.54 -12.65
CA ALA A 246 1.57 -15.50 -11.94
C ALA A 246 3.08 -15.20 -12.11
N GLY A 247 3.44 -13.91 -12.33
CA GLY A 247 4.81 -13.45 -12.58
C GLY A 247 5.24 -13.47 -14.05
N GLY A 248 4.41 -14.05 -14.95
CA GLY A 248 4.72 -14.24 -16.37
C GLY A 248 4.40 -13.04 -17.28
N PRO A 249 4.74 -13.15 -18.57
CA PRO A 249 5.48 -14.25 -19.22
C PRO A 249 6.94 -14.37 -18.73
N GLY A 250 7.41 -15.58 -18.53
CA GLY A 250 8.72 -15.81 -17.89
C GLY A 250 8.74 -15.28 -16.45
N TYR A 251 9.44 -14.17 -16.19
CA TYR A 251 9.46 -13.44 -14.90
C TYR A 251 9.20 -11.94 -15.11
N SER A 252 8.75 -11.55 -16.30
CA SER A 252 8.68 -10.15 -16.71
C SER A 252 7.69 -9.30 -15.92
N SER A 253 6.72 -9.93 -15.23
CA SER A 253 5.81 -9.24 -14.31
C SER A 253 6.05 -9.58 -12.83
N ASP A 254 7.16 -10.26 -12.52
CA ASP A 254 7.51 -10.52 -11.11
C ASP A 254 7.65 -9.23 -10.32
N LEU A 255 7.16 -9.28 -9.10
CA LEU A 255 7.44 -8.31 -8.04
C LEU A 255 8.14 -9.02 -6.87
N PRO A 256 8.85 -8.30 -5.98
CA PRO A 256 9.55 -8.92 -4.84
C PRO A 256 8.66 -9.84 -3.99
N ALA A 257 7.39 -9.51 -3.83
CA ALA A 257 6.45 -10.36 -3.10
C ALA A 257 6.17 -11.70 -3.80
N MET A 258 6.08 -11.71 -5.14
CA MET A 258 5.92 -12.93 -5.93
C MET A 258 7.22 -13.75 -5.96
N PHE A 259 8.37 -13.09 -6.05
CA PHE A 259 9.68 -13.71 -5.91
C PHE A 259 9.81 -14.44 -4.56
N MET A 260 9.54 -13.72 -3.46
CA MET A 260 9.57 -14.25 -2.09
C MET A 260 8.70 -15.50 -1.95
N TYR A 261 7.46 -15.44 -2.42
CA TYR A 261 6.54 -16.57 -2.39
C TYR A 261 7.08 -17.77 -3.19
N SER A 262 7.52 -17.54 -4.42
CA SER A 262 8.05 -18.57 -5.31
C SER A 262 9.26 -19.27 -4.71
N PHE A 263 10.20 -18.54 -4.12
CA PHE A 263 11.38 -19.13 -3.52
C PHE A 263 11.08 -19.84 -2.19
N THR A 264 10.21 -19.28 -1.37
CA THR A 264 9.85 -19.89 -0.09
C THR A 264 9.04 -21.17 -0.27
N PHE A 265 7.94 -21.10 -1.03
CA PHE A 265 6.93 -22.15 -1.05
C PHE A 265 7.01 -23.06 -2.28
N SER A 266 7.33 -22.54 -3.46
CA SER A 266 7.38 -23.38 -4.66
C SER A 266 8.74 -24.05 -4.85
N ARG A 267 9.85 -23.36 -4.51
CA ARG A 267 11.21 -23.90 -4.66
C ARG A 267 11.79 -24.45 -3.37
N GLY A 268 11.14 -24.27 -2.24
CA GLY A 268 11.59 -24.75 -0.94
C GLY A 268 12.91 -24.14 -0.48
N GLN A 269 13.24 -22.91 -0.90
CA GLN A 269 14.45 -22.19 -0.48
C GLN A 269 14.07 -21.14 0.56
N MET A 270 13.63 -21.61 1.72
CA MET A 270 13.09 -20.78 2.79
C MET A 270 14.07 -19.69 3.26
N GLY A 271 15.37 -20.00 3.35
CA GLY A 271 16.39 -19.01 3.74
C GLY A 271 16.46 -17.82 2.76
N MET A 272 16.43 -18.08 1.46
CA MET A 272 16.46 -17.05 0.42
C MET A 272 15.14 -16.25 0.35
N GLY A 273 14.01 -16.95 0.48
CA GLY A 273 12.70 -16.30 0.58
C GLY A 273 12.59 -15.39 1.81
N SER A 274 13.11 -15.84 2.96
CA SER A 274 13.20 -15.04 4.18
C SER A 274 14.10 -13.82 4.00
N ALA A 275 15.25 -13.95 3.33
CA ALA A 275 16.14 -12.83 3.03
C ALA A 275 15.42 -11.76 2.17
N SER A 276 14.68 -12.19 1.14
CA SER A 276 13.88 -11.26 0.32
C SER A 276 12.78 -10.57 1.12
N ALA A 277 12.09 -11.29 2.02
CA ALA A 277 11.08 -10.72 2.90
C ALA A 277 11.65 -9.65 3.84
N ILE A 278 12.83 -9.87 4.40
CA ILE A 278 13.52 -8.89 5.26
C ILE A 278 13.95 -7.64 4.46
N LEU A 279 14.41 -7.80 3.22
CA LEU A 279 14.68 -6.63 2.36
C LEU A 279 13.42 -5.83 2.03
N MET A 280 12.30 -6.52 1.77
CA MET A 280 11.01 -5.85 1.57
C MET A 280 10.56 -5.09 2.83
N LEU A 281 10.71 -5.70 4.02
CA LEU A 281 10.44 -5.04 5.29
C LEU A 281 11.36 -3.82 5.48
N GLY A 282 12.65 -3.95 5.17
CA GLY A 282 13.61 -2.85 5.20
C GLY A 282 13.22 -1.70 4.29
N ALA A 283 12.74 -2.00 3.07
CA ALA A 283 12.24 -0.99 2.13
C ALA A 283 11.01 -0.24 2.68
N ILE A 284 10.07 -0.96 3.30
CA ILE A 284 8.90 -0.36 3.96
C ILE A 284 9.34 0.54 5.11
N LEU A 285 10.25 0.07 5.97
CA LEU A 285 10.76 0.86 7.09
C LEU A 285 11.53 2.08 6.64
N ALA A 286 12.30 1.99 5.54
CA ALA A 286 13.01 3.11 4.96
C ALA A 286 12.08 4.26 4.48
N ILE A 287 10.83 3.93 4.16
CA ILE A 287 9.79 4.93 3.81
C ILE A 287 9.09 5.43 5.07
N ILE A 288 8.70 4.53 5.98
CA ILE A 288 7.88 4.85 7.15
C ILE A 288 8.64 5.63 8.21
N VAL A 289 9.88 5.24 8.52
CA VAL A 289 10.65 5.85 9.62
C VAL A 289 10.95 7.35 9.42
N PRO A 290 11.42 7.80 8.24
CA PRO A 290 11.63 9.23 8.00
C PRO A 290 10.33 10.02 8.08
N TYR A 291 9.23 9.46 7.60
CA TYR A 291 7.93 10.10 7.69
C TYR A 291 7.50 10.30 9.15
N LEU A 292 7.51 9.24 9.96
CA LEU A 292 7.15 9.33 11.37
C LEU A 292 8.04 10.34 12.12
N TYR A 293 9.33 10.34 11.80
CA TYR A 293 10.26 11.31 12.40
C TYR A 293 9.90 12.76 12.05
N SER A 294 9.54 13.02 10.79
CA SER A 294 9.13 14.37 10.34
C SER A 294 7.82 14.81 11.01
N GLU A 295 6.83 13.92 11.11
CA GLU A 295 5.53 14.18 11.72
C GLU A 295 5.65 14.48 13.22
N LEU A 296 6.44 13.68 13.94
CA LEU A 296 6.69 13.86 15.37
C LEU A 296 7.45 15.16 15.69
N ARG A 297 8.32 15.59 14.77
CA ARG A 297 9.07 16.84 14.92
C ARG A 297 8.18 18.05 14.74
N THR A 298 7.25 18.01 13.79
CA THR A 298 6.30 19.11 13.52
C THR A 298 5.38 19.34 14.72
N LYS A 299 4.85 18.28 15.35
CA LYS A 299 3.99 18.36 16.55
C LYS A 299 4.70 18.84 17.83
N ARG A 300 6.03 18.93 17.85
CA ARG A 300 6.77 19.45 18.99
C ARG A 300 6.98 20.97 18.92
N HIS A 301 6.70 21.58 17.80
CA HIS A 301 6.90 23.03 17.57
C HIS A 301 5.58 23.82 17.58
N ASP A 302 4.43 23.11 17.59
CA ASP A 302 3.10 23.65 17.87
C ASP A 302 2.71 23.41 19.35
#